data_23c40556abfb4297ed534e56c42bbf55
#
_entry.id   23c40556abfb4297ed534e56c42bbf55
#
_cell.length_a   1.000
_cell.length_b   1.000
_cell.length_c   1.000
_cell.angle_alpha   90.00
_cell.angle_beta   90.00
_cell.angle_gamma   90.00
#
_symmetry.space_group_name_H-M   'P 1'
#
loop_
_entity.id
_entity.type
_entity.pdbx_description
1 polymer ?
#
loop_
_entity_poly.entity_id
_entity_poly.type
_entity_poly.pdbx_seq_one_letter_code
_entity_poly.pdbx_strand_id
1 'polypeptide(L)' 'GNDQILSQIEKLADMKDRGIITEEEFNDKKAILLNKIE' A
#
# COMPACT_ATOMS: atom_id res chain seq x y z
N GLY A 1 -11.45 -8.47 -4.68
CA GLY A 1 -11.65 -7.46 -5.70
C GLY A 1 -10.80 -6.22 -5.44
N ASN A 2 -11.04 -5.19 -6.24
CA ASN A 2 -10.25 -3.97 -6.15
C ASN A 2 -10.40 -3.27 -4.80
N ASP A 3 -11.55 -3.43 -4.15
CA ASP A 3 -11.77 -2.84 -2.84
C ASP A 3 -10.79 -3.38 -1.80
N GLN A 4 -10.44 -4.66 -1.90
CA GLN A 4 -9.47 -5.24 -0.99
C GLN A 4 -8.08 -4.66 -1.22
N ILE A 5 -7.74 -4.45 -2.48
CA ILE A 5 -6.44 -3.87 -2.83
C ILE A 5 -6.36 -2.43 -2.33
N LEU A 6 -7.40 -1.65 -2.55
CA LEU A 6 -7.44 -0.27 -2.07
C LEU A 6 -7.34 -0.21 -0.55
N SER A 7 -8.03 -1.12 0.14
CA SER A 7 -7.97 -1.19 1.59
C SER A 7 -6.55 -1.48 2.08
N GLN A 8 -5.83 -2.36 1.39
CA GLN A 8 -4.45 -2.67 1.74
C GLN A 8 -3.54 -1.46 1.53
N ILE A 9 -3.76 -0.71 0.46
CA ILE A 9 -2.98 0.50 0.20
C ILE A 9 -3.22 1.51 1.31
N GLU A 10 -4.46 1.67 1.75
CA GLU A 10 -4.77 2.58 2.84
C GLU A 10 -4.07 2.18 4.13
N LYS A 11 -4.02 0.87 4.42
CA LYS A 11 -3.31 0.39 5.60
C LYS A 11 -1.82 0.65 5.50
N LEU A 12 -1.26 0.47 4.31
CA LEU A 12 0.16 0.75 4.10
C LEU A 12 0.45 2.24 4.32
N ALA A 13 -0.43 3.11 3.85
CA ALA A 13 -0.26 4.55 4.05
C ALA A 13 -0.29 4.89 5.53
N ASP A 14 -1.18 4.26 6.28
CA ASP A 14 -1.27 4.47 7.72
C ASP A 14 0.02 4.01 8.41
N MET A 15 0.54 2.86 8.01
CA MET A 15 1.79 2.36 8.58
C MET A 15 2.96 3.27 8.27
N LYS A 16 2.99 3.84 7.07
CA LYS A 16 4.03 4.79 6.72
C LYS A 16 3.93 6.03 7.59
N ASP A 17 2.73 6.56 7.78
CA ASP A 17 2.51 7.74 8.60
C ASP A 17 2.94 7.51 10.05
N ARG A 18 2.77 6.28 10.53
CA ARG A 18 3.16 5.93 11.90
C ARG A 18 4.65 5.63 12.03
N GLY A 19 5.37 5.61 10.93
CA GLY A 19 6.78 5.30 10.95
C GLY A 19 7.10 3.81 11.05
N ILE A 20 6.11 2.95 10.82
CA ILE A 20 6.31 1.51 10.87
C ILE A 20 7.07 1.03 9.64
N ILE A 21 6.77 1.62 8.49
CA ILE A 21 7.49 1.32 7.25
C ILE A 21 8.02 2.62 6.66
N THR A 22 9.05 2.51 5.82
CA THR A 22 9.62 3.67 5.15
C THR A 22 8.81 4.03 3.92
N GLU A 23 9.05 5.24 3.40
CA GLU A 23 8.41 5.66 2.16
C GLU A 23 8.78 4.73 1.00
N GLU A 24 10.02 4.28 0.96
CA GLU A 24 10.47 3.36 -0.07
C GLU A 24 9.71 2.05 0.00
N GLU A 25 9.56 1.50 1.20
CA GLU A 25 8.80 0.27 1.40
C GLU A 25 7.34 0.47 1.02
N PHE A 26 6.77 1.61 1.38
CA PHE A 26 5.40 1.92 1.01
C PHE A 26 5.24 1.95 -0.51
N ASN A 27 6.16 2.63 -1.20
CA ASN A 27 6.09 2.73 -2.66
C ASN A 27 6.21 1.37 -3.33
N ASP A 28 7.11 0.53 -2.82
CA ASP A 28 7.30 -0.81 -3.37
C ASP A 28 6.03 -1.65 -3.21
N LYS A 29 5.46 -1.66 -2.03
CA LYS A 29 4.25 -2.44 -1.78
C LYS A 29 3.06 -1.90 -2.55
N LYS A 30 2.94 -0.59 -2.60
CA LYS A 30 1.86 0.04 -3.34
C LYS A 30 1.93 -0.34 -4.82
N ALA A 31 3.13 -0.33 -5.39
CA ALA A 31 3.30 -0.69 -6.80
C ALA A 31 2.85 -2.13 -7.07
N ILE A 32 3.20 -3.04 -6.16
CA ILE A 32 2.80 -4.44 -6.30
C ILE A 32 1.28 -4.56 -6.26
N LEU A 33 0.64 -3.88 -5.32
CA LEU A 33 -0.81 -3.95 -5.18
C LEU A 33 -1.52 -3.32 -6.37
N LEU A 34 -1.03 -2.17 -6.84
CA LEU A 34 -1.63 -1.51 -7.99
C LEU A 34 -1.48 -2.33 -9.26
N ASN A 35 -0.42 -3.12 -9.36
CA ASN A 35 -0.23 -3.98 -10.52
C ASN A 35 -1.28 -5.09 -10.60
N LYS A 36 -1.96 -5.37 -9.52
CA LYS A 36 -3.03 -6.38 -9.49
C LYS A 36 -4.39 -5.82 -9.89
N ILE A 37 -4.51 -4.52 -10.00
CA ILE A 37 -5.75 -3.87 -10.40
C ILE A 37 -5.79 -3.82 -11.92
N GLU A 38 -6.87 -4.30 -12.52
CA GLU A 38 -7.05 -4.25 -13.96
C GLU A 38 -8.38 -3.65 -14.34
#